data_ee52467ece8d91c3f6700e87d48be88d
#
_entry.id   ee52467ece8d91c3f6700e87d48be88d
#
_cell.length_a   1.000
_cell.length_b   1.000
_cell.length_c   1.000
_cell.angle_alpha   90.00
_cell.angle_beta   90.00
_cell.angle_gamma   90.00
#
_symmetry.space_group_name_H-M   'P 1'
#
loop_
_entity.id
_entity.type
_entity.pdbx_description
1 polymer ?
#
loop_
_entity_poly.entity_id
_entity_poly.type
_entity_poly.pdbx_seq_one_letter_code
_entity_poly.pdbx_strand_id
1 'polypeptide(L)'
;MKILFSLILLVGLTFAGDATIEVIKKVDALPSIAVEDASINYDDTFKLQFFKALIADLNVLSIFNVERFHRMTHYNSSDVLVENKDMNYVLRYKMYEDDSGTLNVDMKIIQKGTALFSKSYRVSKQNIYMFVSHAIAYDINDFMGEPSVEWMKRKVIFSRIVGAKKSELVISDYSLSYQHVIVKGGFNIFPKWANKAQNAFYYTSLDGLKPTLKHVDLKTLKVSSLISSDGMLVCSDVSRDAKTLLLTMAKHGQPDIYTYNIATKKYKRETRFAGIDVNAQFMDKNRIVFISSRLGYPNVFSKRLDTQEVQQMVYYGKSNSACSANA
;
A
#
# COMPACT_ATOMS: atom_id res chain seq x y z
N MET A 1 41.24 50.48 -49.00
CA MET A 1 41.53 49.63 -47.83
C MET A 1 40.22 49.27 -47.24
N LYS A 2 39.70 48.11 -47.63
CA LYS A 2 38.37 47.58 -47.14
C LYS A 2 38.66 46.45 -46.18
N ILE A 3 38.28 46.58 -44.91
CA ILE A 3 38.43 45.61 -43.89
C ILE A 3 37.12 44.78 -43.91
N LEU A 4 37.24 43.48 -44.25
CA LEU A 4 36.18 42.54 -44.28
C LEU A 4 36.06 41.91 -42.87
N PHE A 5 34.98 42.20 -42.13
CA PHE A 5 34.67 41.55 -40.86
C PHE A 5 33.98 40.22 -41.15
N SER A 6 34.69 39.14 -40.91
CA SER A 6 34.13 37.79 -41.01
C SER A 6 33.49 37.43 -39.67
N LEU A 7 32.15 37.37 -39.62
CA LEU A 7 31.37 36.94 -38.48
C LEU A 7 31.33 35.40 -38.47
N ILE A 8 32.12 34.75 -37.63
CA ILE A 8 32.06 33.30 -37.42
C ILE A 8 30.89 33.02 -36.50
N LEU A 9 29.82 32.46 -37.05
CA LEU A 9 28.68 31.95 -36.32
C LEU A 9 29.06 30.61 -35.68
N LEU A 10 29.35 30.58 -34.39
CA LEU A 10 29.63 29.36 -33.64
C LEU A 10 28.29 28.69 -33.30
N VAL A 11 27.87 27.74 -34.13
CA VAL A 11 26.72 26.87 -33.82
C VAL A 11 27.20 25.81 -32.81
N GLY A 12 26.90 26.03 -31.56
CA GLY A 12 27.08 25.02 -30.51
C GLY A 12 26.11 23.87 -30.73
N LEU A 13 26.57 22.74 -31.27
CA LEU A 13 25.83 21.48 -31.24
C LEU A 13 25.82 20.96 -29.81
N THR A 14 24.74 21.22 -29.10
CA THR A 14 24.45 20.51 -27.85
C THR A 14 24.05 19.09 -28.21
N PHE A 15 24.98 18.15 -28.11
CA PHE A 15 24.63 16.72 -28.07
C PHE A 15 23.89 16.48 -26.76
N ALA A 16 22.57 16.33 -26.82
CA ALA A 16 21.82 15.69 -25.77
C ALA A 16 22.26 14.22 -25.81
N GLY A 17 23.21 13.86 -24.95
CA GLY A 17 23.55 12.47 -24.74
C GLY A 17 22.36 11.77 -24.13
N ASP A 18 21.68 10.93 -24.90
CA ASP A 18 20.78 9.92 -24.33
C ASP A 18 21.63 9.01 -23.46
N ALA A 19 21.58 9.24 -22.13
CA ALA A 19 22.17 8.32 -21.18
C ALA A 19 21.27 7.07 -21.13
N THR A 20 21.60 6.08 -21.93
CA THR A 20 21.02 4.76 -21.81
C THR A 20 21.63 4.13 -20.55
N ILE A 21 20.87 4.10 -19.48
CA ILE A 21 21.24 3.32 -18.28
C ILE A 21 20.95 1.87 -18.62
N GLU A 22 21.96 1.16 -19.11
CA GLU A 22 21.89 -0.28 -19.27
C GLU A 22 22.05 -0.90 -17.87
N VAL A 23 20.93 -1.24 -17.23
CA VAL A 23 20.94 -2.03 -15.99
C VAL A 23 21.26 -3.47 -16.39
N ILE A 24 22.54 -3.80 -16.52
CA ILE A 24 22.99 -5.19 -16.61
C ILE A 24 22.85 -5.77 -15.20
N LYS A 25 21.65 -6.25 -14.84
CA LYS A 25 21.49 -7.15 -13.74
C LYS A 25 22.19 -8.44 -14.14
N LYS A 26 23.37 -8.75 -13.59
CA LYS A 26 23.87 -10.12 -13.55
C LYS A 26 22.80 -10.92 -12.81
N VAL A 27 21.97 -11.60 -13.56
CA VAL A 27 20.98 -12.53 -12.98
C VAL A 27 21.79 -13.77 -12.64
N ASP A 28 22.42 -13.78 -11.48
CA ASP A 28 22.70 -15.04 -10.79
C ASP A 28 21.32 -15.69 -10.62
N ALA A 29 21.21 -16.95 -11.03
CA ALA A 29 19.94 -17.66 -10.94
C ALA A 29 19.40 -17.52 -9.50
N LEU A 30 18.16 -17.06 -9.35
CA LEU A 30 17.56 -16.90 -8.02
C LEU A 30 17.65 -18.22 -7.27
N PRO A 31 17.97 -18.23 -5.96
CA PRO A 31 17.99 -19.43 -5.16
C PRO A 31 16.61 -20.11 -5.19
N SER A 32 16.60 -21.42 -5.28
CA SER A 32 15.38 -22.22 -5.26
C SER A 32 14.86 -22.40 -3.84
N ILE A 33 13.53 -22.34 -3.67
CA ILE A 33 12.87 -22.65 -2.40
C ILE A 33 11.69 -23.58 -2.63
N ALA A 34 11.59 -24.65 -1.82
CA ALA A 34 10.42 -25.51 -1.73
C ALA A 34 9.67 -25.28 -0.42
N VAL A 35 8.38 -25.60 -0.42
CA VAL A 35 7.52 -25.49 0.76
C VAL A 35 7.02 -26.88 1.14
N GLU A 36 7.26 -27.28 2.39
CA GLU A 36 6.81 -28.55 2.98
C GLU A 36 5.78 -28.31 4.07
N ASP A 37 4.62 -28.96 3.93
CA ASP A 37 3.53 -28.90 4.88
C ASP A 37 3.63 -30.05 5.88
N ALA A 38 3.74 -29.73 7.16
CA ALA A 38 3.75 -30.69 8.25
C ALA A 38 2.52 -30.56 9.17
N SER A 39 1.44 -29.99 8.66
CA SER A 39 0.20 -29.77 9.41
C SER A 39 -0.54 -31.07 9.62
N ILE A 40 -1.02 -31.30 10.84
CA ILE A 40 -1.78 -32.47 11.24
C ILE A 40 -3.15 -31.98 11.72
N ASN A 41 -4.19 -32.83 11.49
CA ASN A 41 -5.56 -32.58 11.96
C ASN A 41 -6.24 -31.30 11.38
N TYR A 42 -5.85 -30.91 10.20
CA TYR A 42 -6.57 -29.91 9.41
C TYR A 42 -7.21 -30.55 8.18
N ASP A 43 -8.31 -29.96 7.74
CA ASP A 43 -8.96 -30.26 6.47
C ASP A 43 -7.99 -29.98 5.29
N ASP A 44 -7.95 -30.87 4.32
CA ASP A 44 -7.02 -30.81 3.20
C ASP A 44 -7.26 -29.57 2.31
N THR A 45 -8.50 -29.09 2.24
CA THR A 45 -8.84 -27.85 1.53
C THR A 45 -8.15 -26.65 2.16
N PHE A 46 -8.18 -26.57 3.49
CA PHE A 46 -7.54 -25.48 4.22
C PHE A 46 -6.01 -25.56 4.15
N LYS A 47 -5.42 -26.76 4.26
CA LYS A 47 -3.97 -26.97 4.05
C LYS A 47 -3.54 -26.44 2.69
N LEU A 48 -4.29 -26.81 1.63
CA LEU A 48 -4.00 -26.37 0.28
C LEU A 48 -4.20 -24.86 0.09
N GLN A 49 -5.18 -24.26 0.74
CA GLN A 49 -5.39 -22.80 0.71
C GLN A 49 -4.21 -22.04 1.35
N PHE A 50 -3.77 -22.49 2.53
CA PHE A 50 -2.63 -21.90 3.22
C PHE A 50 -1.34 -22.06 2.42
N PHE A 51 -1.07 -23.27 1.88
CA PHE A 51 0.05 -23.53 1.01
C PHE A 51 0.07 -22.61 -0.20
N LYS A 52 -1.06 -22.47 -0.93
CA LYS A 52 -1.17 -21.57 -2.08
C LYS A 52 -0.91 -20.11 -1.71
N ALA A 53 -1.35 -19.68 -0.54
CA ALA A 53 -1.08 -18.34 -0.03
C ALA A 53 0.42 -18.13 0.17
N LEU A 54 1.11 -19.06 0.83
CA LEU A 54 2.57 -19.00 1.03
C LEU A 54 3.33 -18.97 -0.30
N ILE A 55 2.97 -19.85 -1.25
CA ILE A 55 3.58 -19.85 -2.58
C ILE A 55 3.38 -18.51 -3.29
N ALA A 56 2.18 -17.94 -3.23
CA ALA A 56 1.90 -16.63 -3.82
C ALA A 56 2.75 -15.53 -3.18
N ASP A 57 2.83 -15.47 -1.86
CA ASP A 57 3.61 -14.50 -1.13
C ASP A 57 5.12 -14.62 -1.41
N LEU A 58 5.65 -15.83 -1.44
CA LEU A 58 7.06 -16.08 -1.79
C LEU A 58 7.38 -15.65 -3.24
N ASN A 59 6.46 -15.87 -4.18
CA ASN A 59 6.62 -15.37 -5.55
C ASN A 59 6.61 -13.83 -5.62
N VAL A 60 5.78 -13.16 -4.79
CA VAL A 60 5.73 -11.69 -4.72
C VAL A 60 7.04 -11.10 -4.22
N LEU A 61 7.77 -11.78 -3.34
CA LEU A 61 9.11 -11.35 -2.90
C LEU A 61 10.10 -11.24 -4.06
N SER A 62 9.95 -12.08 -5.10
CA SER A 62 10.81 -12.09 -6.30
C SER A 62 12.30 -12.32 -6.00
N ILE A 63 12.62 -12.95 -4.88
CA ILE A 63 13.99 -13.30 -4.45
C ILE A 63 14.28 -14.80 -4.55
N PHE A 64 13.27 -15.59 -4.89
CA PHE A 64 13.35 -17.05 -5.03
C PHE A 64 12.77 -17.55 -6.35
N ASN A 65 13.32 -18.68 -6.82
CA ASN A 65 12.62 -19.58 -7.73
C ASN A 65 11.79 -20.55 -6.88
N VAL A 66 10.46 -20.35 -6.84
CA VAL A 66 9.57 -21.04 -5.90
C VAL A 66 9.01 -22.31 -6.52
N GLU A 67 9.31 -23.47 -5.88
CA GLU A 67 8.70 -24.77 -6.20
C GLU A 67 7.21 -24.76 -5.80
N ARG A 68 6.32 -25.28 -6.64
CA ARG A 68 4.86 -25.13 -6.48
C ARG A 68 4.12 -26.41 -6.10
N PHE A 69 4.83 -27.50 -5.86
CA PHE A 69 4.20 -28.77 -5.48
C PHE A 69 3.93 -28.84 -3.97
N HIS A 70 2.68 -29.09 -3.60
CA HIS A 70 2.28 -29.31 -2.22
C HIS A 70 2.72 -30.72 -1.78
N ARG A 71 3.61 -30.80 -0.80
CA ARG A 71 4.14 -32.05 -0.25
C ARG A 71 4.00 -32.06 1.26
N MET A 72 3.53 -33.21 1.76
CA MET A 72 3.36 -33.42 3.20
C MET A 72 4.61 -34.03 3.82
N THR A 73 4.94 -33.63 5.04
CA THR A 73 6.11 -34.15 5.79
C THR A 73 5.84 -34.15 7.29
N HIS A 74 6.85 -34.48 8.09
CA HIS A 74 6.82 -34.36 9.55
C HIS A 74 7.68 -33.14 9.99
N TYR A 75 7.12 -32.29 10.86
CA TYR A 75 7.79 -31.06 11.27
C TYR A 75 9.16 -31.31 11.90
N ASN A 76 9.27 -32.33 12.74
CA ASN A 76 10.50 -32.65 13.48
C ASN A 76 11.47 -33.57 12.71
N SER A 77 11.17 -33.93 11.47
CA SER A 77 12.13 -34.67 10.64
C SER A 77 13.43 -33.87 10.49
N SER A 78 14.57 -34.54 10.65
CA SER A 78 15.89 -33.96 10.40
C SER A 78 16.10 -33.71 8.92
N ASP A 79 15.57 -34.59 8.06
CA ASP A 79 15.79 -34.55 6.63
C ASP A 79 14.65 -33.83 5.91
N VAL A 80 15.01 -33.13 4.84
CA VAL A 80 14.05 -32.63 3.85
C VAL A 80 13.56 -33.80 2.98
N LEU A 81 12.40 -33.62 2.34
CA LEU A 81 11.91 -34.61 1.39
C LEU A 81 12.90 -34.86 0.26
N VAL A 82 12.95 -36.08 -0.25
CA VAL A 82 13.91 -36.49 -1.29
C VAL A 82 13.81 -35.58 -2.52
N GLU A 83 12.61 -35.21 -2.89
CA GLU A 83 12.30 -34.34 -4.03
C GLU A 83 12.80 -32.89 -3.84
N ASN A 84 13.09 -32.52 -2.59
CA ASN A 84 13.52 -31.17 -2.22
C ASN A 84 15.02 -31.09 -1.86
N LYS A 85 15.78 -32.19 -2.02
CA LYS A 85 17.21 -32.25 -1.63
C LYS A 85 18.08 -31.28 -2.37
N ASP A 86 17.75 -31.00 -3.62
CA ASP A 86 18.52 -30.08 -4.50
C ASP A 86 18.08 -28.63 -4.36
N MET A 87 17.08 -28.31 -3.51
CA MET A 87 16.65 -26.96 -3.24
C MET A 87 17.66 -26.21 -2.38
N ASN A 88 17.89 -24.93 -2.70
CA ASN A 88 18.75 -24.08 -1.89
C ASN A 88 18.16 -23.88 -0.48
N TYR A 89 16.83 -23.73 -0.41
CA TYR A 89 16.11 -23.56 0.85
C TYR A 89 14.84 -24.44 0.85
N VAL A 90 14.44 -24.87 2.06
CA VAL A 90 13.14 -25.48 2.28
C VAL A 90 12.45 -24.76 3.42
N LEU A 91 11.28 -24.18 3.14
CA LEU A 91 10.36 -23.67 4.14
C LEU A 91 9.48 -24.81 4.61
N ARG A 92 9.64 -25.26 5.84
CA ARG A 92 8.76 -26.24 6.46
C ARG A 92 7.87 -25.56 7.48
N TYR A 93 6.57 -25.77 7.40
CA TYR A 93 5.62 -25.23 8.36
C TYR A 93 4.70 -26.35 8.89
N LYS A 94 4.10 -26.08 10.05
CA LYS A 94 2.97 -26.85 10.58
C LYS A 94 1.90 -25.91 11.11
N MET A 95 0.65 -26.23 10.85
CA MET A 95 -0.52 -25.60 11.46
C MET A 95 -1.09 -26.51 12.54
N TYR A 96 -1.55 -25.93 13.63
CA TYR A 96 -2.29 -26.63 14.68
C TYR A 96 -3.19 -25.66 15.45
N GLU A 97 -4.27 -26.18 15.99
CA GLU A 97 -5.14 -25.43 16.90
C GLU A 97 -4.77 -25.75 18.34
N ASP A 98 -4.79 -24.74 19.20
CA ASP A 98 -4.75 -24.93 20.63
C ASP A 98 -6.17 -25.16 21.18
N ASP A 99 -6.26 -25.49 22.49
CA ASP A 99 -7.52 -25.79 23.19
C ASP A 99 -8.53 -24.62 23.14
N SER A 100 -8.09 -23.43 22.81
CA SER A 100 -8.93 -22.24 22.64
C SER A 100 -9.45 -22.04 21.21
N GLY A 101 -9.13 -22.94 20.27
CA GLY A 101 -9.46 -22.83 18.85
C GLY A 101 -8.64 -21.75 18.12
N THR A 102 -7.49 -21.38 18.67
CA THR A 102 -6.58 -20.43 18.06
C THR A 102 -5.68 -21.15 17.06
N LEU A 103 -5.57 -20.62 15.84
CA LEU A 103 -4.64 -21.12 14.85
C LEU A 103 -3.21 -20.71 15.22
N ASN A 104 -2.34 -21.69 15.38
CA ASN A 104 -0.90 -21.53 15.53
C ASN A 104 -0.22 -22.05 14.27
N VAL A 105 0.85 -21.37 13.86
CA VAL A 105 1.69 -21.78 12.73
C VAL A 105 3.15 -21.67 13.15
N ASP A 106 3.83 -22.82 13.22
CA ASP A 106 5.28 -22.85 13.40
C ASP A 106 5.93 -23.02 12.03
N MET A 107 7.01 -22.28 11.76
CA MET A 107 7.77 -22.42 10.53
C MET A 107 9.27 -22.47 10.79
N LYS A 108 10.00 -23.07 9.87
CA LYS A 108 11.48 -23.04 9.82
C LYS A 108 11.97 -23.03 8.38
N ILE A 109 13.08 -22.30 8.17
CA ILE A 109 13.87 -22.34 6.94
C ILE A 109 15.01 -23.32 7.14
N ILE A 110 15.13 -24.28 6.26
CA ILE A 110 16.15 -25.34 6.27
C ILE A 110 17.05 -25.14 5.06
N GLN A 111 18.37 -25.20 5.29
CA GLN A 111 19.39 -25.25 4.25
C GLN A 111 20.36 -26.39 4.56
N LYS A 112 20.59 -27.28 3.59
CA LYS A 112 21.50 -28.44 3.74
C LYS A 112 21.25 -29.23 5.04
N GLY A 113 19.98 -29.47 5.38
CA GLY A 113 19.60 -30.23 6.58
C GLY A 113 19.65 -29.44 7.89
N THR A 114 20.10 -28.19 7.88
CA THR A 114 20.20 -27.36 9.09
C THR A 114 19.09 -26.30 9.10
N ALA A 115 18.37 -26.15 10.21
CA ALA A 115 17.40 -25.08 10.40
C ALA A 115 18.17 -23.77 10.69
N LEU A 116 18.04 -22.79 9.80
CA LEU A 116 18.70 -21.49 9.90
C LEU A 116 17.85 -20.45 10.64
N PHE A 117 16.53 -20.54 10.48
CA PHE A 117 15.59 -19.59 11.04
C PHE A 117 14.30 -20.31 11.41
N SER A 118 13.70 -19.98 12.54
CA SER A 118 12.40 -20.53 12.99
C SER A 118 11.59 -19.45 13.67
N LYS A 119 10.26 -19.47 13.44
CA LYS A 119 9.33 -18.52 14.07
C LYS A 119 7.95 -19.17 14.23
N SER A 120 7.25 -18.72 15.28
CA SER A 120 5.86 -19.11 15.55
C SER A 120 4.92 -17.93 15.40
N TYR A 121 3.72 -18.19 14.87
CA TYR A 121 2.66 -17.20 14.67
C TYR A 121 1.39 -17.69 15.34
N ARG A 122 0.60 -16.75 15.84
CA ARG A 122 -0.66 -17.04 16.48
C ARG A 122 -1.73 -16.07 16.01
N VAL A 123 -2.88 -16.60 15.61
CA VAL A 123 -4.05 -15.81 15.18
C VAL A 123 -5.32 -16.33 15.81
N SER A 124 -6.14 -15.42 16.31
CA SER A 124 -7.37 -15.74 17.03
C SER A 124 -8.48 -16.36 16.17
N LYS A 125 -8.37 -16.31 14.85
CA LYS A 125 -9.39 -16.81 13.92
C LYS A 125 -8.75 -17.41 12.68
N GLN A 126 -9.20 -18.57 12.27
CA GLN A 126 -8.71 -19.28 11.10
C GLN A 126 -8.88 -18.46 9.80
N ASN A 127 -9.96 -17.72 9.63
CA ASN A 127 -10.25 -16.95 8.41
C ASN A 127 -9.27 -15.80 8.12
N ILE A 128 -8.35 -15.49 9.05
CA ILE A 128 -7.31 -14.48 8.86
C ILE A 128 -5.92 -15.07 8.59
N TYR A 129 -5.87 -16.34 8.19
CA TYR A 129 -4.63 -17.08 7.87
C TYR A 129 -3.75 -16.37 6.83
N MET A 130 -4.35 -15.59 5.91
CA MET A 130 -3.60 -14.81 4.90
C MET A 130 -2.60 -13.87 5.54
N PHE A 131 -2.94 -13.22 6.66
CA PHE A 131 -2.01 -12.33 7.37
C PHE A 131 -0.84 -13.09 8.00
N VAL A 132 -1.02 -14.38 8.34
CA VAL A 132 0.09 -15.24 8.78
C VAL A 132 1.01 -15.54 7.61
N SER A 133 0.48 -15.90 6.45
CA SER A 133 1.24 -16.11 5.22
C SER A 133 2.08 -14.86 4.88
N HIS A 134 1.47 -13.68 4.88
CA HIS A 134 2.15 -12.41 4.64
C HIS A 134 3.25 -12.11 5.67
N ALA A 135 3.00 -12.43 6.95
CA ALA A 135 3.98 -12.26 8.01
C ALA A 135 5.16 -13.22 7.85
N ILE A 136 4.93 -14.47 7.44
CA ILE A 136 5.97 -15.44 7.13
C ILE A 136 6.85 -14.94 5.98
N ALA A 137 6.23 -14.51 4.88
CA ALA A 137 6.97 -13.97 3.73
C ALA A 137 7.80 -12.73 4.10
N TYR A 138 7.23 -11.81 4.88
CA TYR A 138 7.95 -10.65 5.40
C TYR A 138 9.17 -11.07 6.23
N ASP A 139 8.99 -12.01 7.18
CA ASP A 139 10.08 -12.44 8.06
C ASP A 139 11.17 -13.20 7.30
N ILE A 140 10.81 -13.97 6.26
CA ILE A 140 11.78 -14.61 5.35
C ILE A 140 12.57 -13.56 4.58
N ASN A 141 11.91 -12.56 4.02
CA ASN A 141 12.56 -11.45 3.31
C ASN A 141 13.55 -10.69 4.20
N ASP A 142 13.14 -10.41 5.44
CA ASP A 142 13.99 -9.75 6.44
C ASP A 142 15.20 -10.62 6.83
N PHE A 143 14.97 -11.93 7.05
CA PHE A 143 16.04 -12.91 7.31
C PHE A 143 17.05 -13.01 6.15
N MET A 144 16.59 -12.88 4.90
CA MET A 144 17.44 -12.88 3.71
C MET A 144 18.21 -11.56 3.52
N GLY A 145 17.94 -10.53 4.33
CA GLY A 145 18.58 -9.21 4.25
C GLY A 145 18.15 -8.36 3.07
N GLU A 146 16.99 -8.64 2.50
CA GLU A 146 16.46 -7.94 1.34
C GLU A 146 15.70 -6.65 1.73
N PRO A 147 15.49 -5.71 0.79
CA PRO A 147 14.73 -4.49 1.06
C PRO A 147 13.36 -4.77 1.69
N SER A 148 12.97 -3.94 2.66
CA SER A 148 11.77 -4.18 3.46
C SER A 148 10.48 -4.25 2.64
N VAL A 149 9.72 -5.31 2.85
CA VAL A 149 8.38 -5.54 2.29
C VAL A 149 7.28 -5.38 3.37
N GLU A 150 7.46 -4.47 4.33
CA GLU A 150 6.50 -4.23 5.42
C GLU A 150 5.07 -3.96 4.91
N TRP A 151 4.93 -3.47 3.68
CA TRP A 151 3.65 -3.24 3.05
C TRP A 151 2.79 -4.50 2.92
N MET A 152 3.39 -5.70 2.84
CA MET A 152 2.65 -6.99 2.79
C MET A 152 1.81 -7.22 4.04
N LYS A 153 2.21 -6.68 5.18
CA LYS A 153 1.46 -6.77 6.45
C LYS A 153 0.38 -5.69 6.59
N ARG A 154 0.33 -4.73 5.66
CA ARG A 154 -0.64 -3.63 5.70
C ARG A 154 -2.00 -4.06 5.17
N LYS A 155 -3.04 -3.51 5.79
CA LYS A 155 -4.41 -3.67 5.31
C LYS A 155 -4.70 -2.62 4.24
N VAL A 156 -5.48 -3.04 3.24
CA VAL A 156 -6.07 -2.16 2.24
C VAL A 156 -7.48 -1.80 2.68
N ILE A 157 -7.92 -0.57 2.43
CA ILE A 157 -9.31 -0.16 2.64
C ILE A 157 -9.83 0.49 1.36
N PHE A 158 -11.01 0.07 0.90
CA PHE A 158 -11.61 0.58 -0.34
C PHE A 158 -13.13 0.61 -0.29
N SER A 159 -13.74 1.36 -1.22
CA SER A 159 -15.17 1.36 -1.45
C SER A 159 -15.51 0.38 -2.55
N ARG A 160 -16.48 -0.50 -2.31
CA ARG A 160 -17.06 -1.41 -3.29
C ARG A 160 -18.47 -0.94 -3.62
N ILE A 161 -18.72 -0.57 -4.88
CA ILE A 161 -20.06 -0.19 -5.37
C ILE A 161 -20.86 -1.48 -5.52
N VAL A 162 -22.01 -1.54 -4.85
CA VAL A 162 -22.91 -2.71 -4.85
C VAL A 162 -24.28 -2.43 -5.49
N GLY A 163 -24.51 -1.20 -5.93
CA GLY A 163 -25.73 -0.78 -6.60
C GLY A 163 -25.79 0.73 -6.80
N ALA A 164 -26.85 1.22 -7.43
CA ALA A 164 -27.05 2.65 -7.62
C ALA A 164 -27.10 3.37 -6.26
N LYS A 165 -26.16 4.31 -6.03
CA LYS A 165 -26.00 5.04 -4.77
C LYS A 165 -25.88 4.12 -3.54
N LYS A 166 -25.28 2.94 -3.71
CA LYS A 166 -25.02 2.00 -2.63
C LYS A 166 -23.58 1.50 -2.70
N SER A 167 -22.89 1.55 -1.59
CA SER A 167 -21.52 1.03 -1.47
C SER A 167 -21.29 0.34 -0.13
N GLU A 168 -20.23 -0.43 -0.08
CA GLU A 168 -19.67 -1.01 1.13
C GLU A 168 -18.25 -0.52 1.29
N LEU A 169 -17.83 -0.27 2.54
CA LEU A 169 -16.41 -0.09 2.84
C LEU A 169 -15.83 -1.41 3.31
N VAL A 170 -14.76 -1.82 2.65
CA VAL A 170 -14.14 -3.13 2.80
C VAL A 170 -12.70 -2.96 3.29
N ILE A 171 -12.34 -3.72 4.31
CA ILE A 171 -10.94 -3.90 4.74
C ILE A 171 -10.47 -5.24 4.20
N SER A 172 -9.28 -5.27 3.64
CA SER A 172 -8.69 -6.45 3.02
C SER A 172 -7.19 -6.56 3.34
N ASP A 173 -6.61 -7.73 3.10
CA ASP A 173 -5.19 -7.90 2.89
C ASP A 173 -4.76 -7.31 1.52
N TYR A 174 -3.47 -7.23 1.26
CA TYR A 174 -2.96 -6.63 0.01
C TYR A 174 -3.31 -7.44 -1.24
N SER A 175 -3.53 -8.76 -1.10
CA SER A 175 -3.90 -9.66 -2.21
C SER A 175 -5.39 -9.65 -2.54
N LEU A 176 -6.21 -8.97 -1.72
CA LEU A 176 -7.67 -8.94 -1.75
C LEU A 176 -8.33 -10.31 -1.51
N SER A 177 -7.59 -11.28 -1.01
CA SER A 177 -8.10 -12.63 -0.72
C SER A 177 -8.93 -12.67 0.55
N TYR A 178 -8.56 -11.92 1.57
CA TYR A 178 -9.39 -11.66 2.74
C TYR A 178 -10.16 -10.36 2.56
N GLN A 179 -11.45 -10.38 2.68
CA GLN A 179 -12.28 -9.18 2.61
C GLN A 179 -13.29 -9.15 3.76
N HIS A 180 -13.29 -8.06 4.49
CA HIS A 180 -14.24 -7.83 5.57
C HIS A 180 -14.98 -6.52 5.37
N VAL A 181 -16.30 -6.59 5.24
CA VAL A 181 -17.15 -5.41 5.11
C VAL A 181 -17.31 -4.75 6.47
N ILE A 182 -16.82 -3.52 6.61
CA ILE A 182 -16.83 -2.77 7.88
C ILE A 182 -17.95 -1.73 7.95
N VAL A 183 -18.40 -1.20 6.81
CA VAL A 183 -19.55 -0.31 6.71
C VAL A 183 -20.45 -0.80 5.59
N LYS A 184 -21.73 -1.03 5.91
CA LYS A 184 -22.78 -1.42 4.98
C LYS A 184 -23.86 -0.36 4.89
N GLY A 185 -24.48 -0.29 3.72
CA GLY A 185 -25.62 0.59 3.45
C GLY A 185 -25.20 2.04 3.19
N GLY A 186 -26.04 2.75 2.45
CA GLY A 186 -25.79 4.08 1.98
C GLY A 186 -24.72 4.18 0.89
N PHE A 187 -24.33 5.41 0.56
CA PHE A 187 -23.29 5.69 -0.42
C PHE A 187 -22.07 6.31 0.26
N ASN A 188 -21.11 5.45 0.63
CA ASN A 188 -19.92 5.74 1.39
C ASN A 188 -18.68 5.49 0.52
N ILE A 189 -17.83 6.51 0.33
CA ILE A 189 -16.73 6.49 -0.62
C ILE A 189 -15.47 7.14 -0.06
N PHE A 190 -14.34 6.98 -0.75
CA PHE A 190 -13.04 7.57 -0.44
C PHE A 190 -12.54 7.28 0.98
N PRO A 191 -12.46 5.99 1.39
CA PRO A 191 -11.89 5.67 2.67
C PRO A 191 -10.38 5.97 2.69
N LYS A 192 -9.89 6.49 3.82
CA LYS A 192 -8.48 6.78 4.07
C LYS A 192 -8.12 6.38 5.50
N TRP A 193 -7.04 5.62 5.68
CA TRP A 193 -6.54 5.29 7.01
C TRP A 193 -6.21 6.54 7.81
N ALA A 194 -6.61 6.58 9.08
CA ALA A 194 -6.39 7.71 9.97
C ALA A 194 -4.98 7.75 10.56
N ASN A 195 -4.29 6.60 10.58
CA ASN A 195 -2.95 6.49 11.17
C ASN A 195 -2.21 5.23 10.66
N LYS A 196 -0.92 5.15 10.95
CA LYS A 196 -0.06 4.00 10.59
C LYS A 196 -0.47 2.69 11.24
N ALA A 197 -1.11 2.73 12.43
CA ALA A 197 -1.58 1.55 13.14
C ALA A 197 -2.82 0.92 12.48
N GLN A 198 -3.46 1.63 11.53
CA GLN A 198 -4.64 1.16 10.80
C GLN A 198 -5.79 0.70 11.74
N ASN A 199 -5.95 1.41 12.85
CA ASN A 199 -7.00 1.16 13.84
C ASN A 199 -8.19 2.13 13.75
N ALA A 200 -8.14 3.08 12.81
CA ALA A 200 -9.20 4.02 12.50
C ALA A 200 -9.09 4.49 11.05
N PHE A 201 -10.19 4.96 10.48
CA PHE A 201 -10.21 5.50 9.12
C PHE A 201 -11.25 6.62 8.95
N TYR A 202 -11.06 7.43 7.93
CA TYR A 202 -12.00 8.44 7.45
C TYR A 202 -12.70 7.95 6.19
N TYR A 203 -13.91 8.42 5.95
CA TYR A 203 -14.62 8.23 4.68
C TYR A 203 -15.64 9.35 4.45
N THR A 204 -16.04 9.54 3.20
CA THR A 204 -17.09 10.47 2.83
C THR A 204 -18.42 9.73 2.70
N SER A 205 -19.43 10.15 3.46
CA SER A 205 -20.81 9.70 3.31
C SER A 205 -21.59 10.70 2.46
N LEU A 206 -22.30 10.19 1.46
CA LEU A 206 -23.16 10.94 0.54
C LEU A 206 -24.65 10.69 0.79
N ASP A 207 -25.00 10.09 1.93
CA ASP A 207 -26.40 9.73 2.26
C ASP A 207 -27.23 10.91 2.76
N GLY A 208 -26.60 11.97 3.23
CA GLY A 208 -27.27 13.16 3.73
C GLY A 208 -27.49 14.23 2.67
N LEU A 209 -28.00 15.38 3.10
CA LEU A 209 -28.17 16.55 2.24
C LEU A 209 -26.84 17.11 1.71
N LYS A 210 -25.74 16.85 2.45
CA LYS A 210 -24.38 17.30 2.12
C LYS A 210 -23.38 16.18 2.31
N PRO A 211 -22.36 16.07 1.43
CA PRO A 211 -21.20 15.22 1.69
C PRO A 211 -20.63 15.47 3.06
N THR A 212 -20.46 14.41 3.84
CA THR A 212 -20.00 14.50 5.23
C THR A 212 -18.82 13.57 5.43
N LEU A 213 -17.70 14.12 5.91
CA LEU A 213 -16.54 13.34 6.34
C LEU A 213 -16.83 12.70 7.69
N LYS A 214 -16.73 11.39 7.74
CA LYS A 214 -16.92 10.58 8.95
C LYS A 214 -15.63 9.88 9.36
N HIS A 215 -15.49 9.64 10.63
CA HIS A 215 -14.40 8.89 11.26
C HIS A 215 -14.94 7.63 11.90
N VAL A 216 -14.25 6.50 11.71
CA VAL A 216 -14.55 5.21 12.36
C VAL A 216 -13.34 4.79 13.18
N ASP A 217 -13.58 4.51 14.46
CA ASP A 217 -12.64 3.81 15.33
C ASP A 217 -12.93 2.30 15.24
N LEU A 218 -11.96 1.50 14.84
CA LEU A 218 -12.13 0.06 14.62
C LEU A 218 -12.18 -0.76 15.92
N LYS A 219 -11.70 -0.22 17.03
CA LYS A 219 -11.74 -0.89 18.31
C LYS A 219 -13.14 -0.81 18.94
N THR A 220 -13.73 0.38 18.85
CA THR A 220 -15.03 0.66 19.47
C THR A 220 -16.19 0.60 18.47
N LEU A 221 -15.90 0.54 17.18
CA LEU A 221 -16.83 0.66 16.06
C LEU A 221 -17.65 1.96 16.08
N LYS A 222 -17.18 2.95 16.82
CA LYS A 222 -17.83 4.27 16.93
C LYS A 222 -17.62 5.06 15.65
N VAL A 223 -18.72 5.57 15.09
CA VAL A 223 -18.74 6.47 13.94
C VAL A 223 -19.03 7.89 14.41
N SER A 224 -18.25 8.86 13.95
CA SER A 224 -18.45 10.27 14.27
C SER A 224 -18.32 11.14 13.01
N SER A 225 -19.16 12.17 12.90
CA SER A 225 -19.09 13.16 11.81
C SER A 225 -18.08 14.26 12.18
N LEU A 226 -17.24 14.66 11.25
CA LEU A 226 -16.22 15.70 11.46
C LEU A 226 -16.62 17.04 10.83
N ILE A 227 -16.90 17.03 9.53
CA ILE A 227 -17.17 18.23 8.74
C ILE A 227 -18.04 17.85 7.53
N SER A 228 -18.88 18.80 7.08
CA SER A 228 -19.64 18.68 5.83
C SER A 228 -19.30 19.82 4.87
N SER A 229 -19.54 19.61 3.58
CA SER A 229 -19.33 20.59 2.52
C SER A 229 -20.55 20.66 1.59
N ASP A 230 -20.79 21.79 0.95
CA ASP A 230 -21.88 21.96 -0.01
C ASP A 230 -21.65 21.19 -1.33
N GLY A 231 -20.37 20.89 -1.63
CA GLY A 231 -19.96 20.09 -2.79
C GLY A 231 -18.98 18.98 -2.39
N MET A 232 -18.11 18.59 -3.32
CA MET A 232 -17.10 17.54 -3.08
C MET A 232 -16.42 17.68 -1.73
N LEU A 233 -16.23 16.56 -1.05
CA LEU A 233 -15.48 16.45 0.20
C LEU A 233 -14.74 15.13 0.22
N VAL A 234 -13.41 15.17 0.22
CA VAL A 234 -12.55 13.98 0.25
C VAL A 234 -11.39 14.22 1.23
N CYS A 235 -11.15 13.29 2.11
CA CYS A 235 -9.90 13.23 2.87
C CYS A 235 -8.84 12.54 2.00
N SER A 236 -7.96 13.32 1.41
CA SER A 236 -6.93 12.80 0.51
C SER A 236 -5.69 12.31 1.24
N ASP A 237 -5.35 12.90 2.40
CA ASP A 237 -4.24 12.45 3.21
C ASP A 237 -4.36 12.85 4.68
N VAL A 238 -3.50 12.22 5.52
CA VAL A 238 -3.40 12.46 6.96
C VAL A 238 -1.93 12.69 7.30
N SER A 239 -1.66 13.74 8.09
CA SER A 239 -0.30 14.03 8.53
C SER A 239 0.30 12.87 9.33
N ARG A 240 1.64 12.74 9.33
CA ARG A 240 2.36 11.65 10.01
C ARG A 240 2.02 11.55 11.51
N ASP A 241 1.75 12.69 12.16
CA ASP A 241 1.35 12.77 13.57
C ASP A 241 -0.17 12.56 13.79
N ALA A 242 -0.92 12.29 12.71
CA ALA A 242 -2.37 12.09 12.69
C ALA A 242 -3.19 13.27 13.27
N LYS A 243 -2.65 14.51 13.26
CA LYS A 243 -3.34 15.69 13.79
C LYS A 243 -3.99 16.57 12.73
N THR A 244 -3.55 16.46 11.51
CA THR A 244 -4.00 17.31 10.40
C THR A 244 -4.44 16.45 9.21
N LEU A 245 -5.60 16.77 8.63
CA LEU A 245 -6.08 16.17 7.40
C LEU A 245 -5.83 17.10 6.22
N LEU A 246 -5.52 16.53 5.06
CA LEU A 246 -5.65 17.20 3.79
C LEU A 246 -7.03 16.85 3.20
N LEU A 247 -7.82 17.88 2.96
CA LEU A 247 -9.16 17.74 2.40
C LEU A 247 -9.19 18.40 1.02
N THR A 248 -9.81 17.74 0.06
CA THR A 248 -10.34 18.39 -1.14
C THR A 248 -11.78 18.77 -0.83
N MET A 249 -12.09 20.06 -0.86
CA MET A 249 -13.47 20.56 -0.66
C MET A 249 -13.88 21.48 -1.79
N ALA A 250 -15.08 21.25 -2.34
CA ALA A 250 -15.69 22.14 -3.32
C ALA A 250 -16.69 23.07 -2.61
N LYS A 251 -16.19 24.08 -1.93
CA LYS A 251 -17.02 25.17 -1.43
C LYS A 251 -17.36 26.11 -2.57
N HIS A 252 -18.65 26.43 -2.70
CA HIS A 252 -19.15 27.30 -3.78
C HIS A 252 -18.84 26.76 -5.20
N GLY A 253 -18.79 25.41 -5.33
CA GLY A 253 -18.56 24.74 -6.62
C GLY A 253 -17.09 24.60 -7.04
N GLN A 254 -16.16 25.26 -6.34
CA GLN A 254 -14.73 25.25 -6.68
C GLN A 254 -13.96 24.25 -5.78
N PRO A 255 -13.36 23.17 -6.34
CA PRO A 255 -12.52 22.26 -5.56
C PRO A 255 -11.15 22.82 -5.30
N ASP A 256 -10.80 22.92 -4.02
CA ASP A 256 -9.52 23.38 -3.52
C ASP A 256 -9.00 22.46 -2.41
N ILE A 257 -7.72 22.61 -2.10
CA ILE A 257 -7.07 21.91 -1.00
C ILE A 257 -7.22 22.71 0.30
N TYR A 258 -7.57 22.01 1.35
CA TYR A 258 -7.69 22.54 2.71
C TYR A 258 -6.91 21.68 3.69
N THR A 259 -6.30 22.32 4.69
CA THR A 259 -5.86 21.64 5.91
C THR A 259 -6.99 21.71 6.95
N TYR A 260 -7.18 20.60 7.68
CA TYR A 260 -8.15 20.52 8.80
C TYR A 260 -7.45 20.00 10.04
N ASN A 261 -7.43 20.81 11.10
CA ASN A 261 -6.90 20.41 12.40
C ASN A 261 -7.97 19.64 13.19
N ILE A 262 -7.68 18.40 13.55
CA ILE A 262 -8.64 17.47 14.18
C ILE A 262 -9.02 17.94 15.58
N ALA A 263 -8.06 18.44 16.37
CA ALA A 263 -8.30 18.86 17.76
C ALA A 263 -9.11 20.16 17.84
N THR A 264 -8.77 21.15 17.03
CA THR A 264 -9.43 22.46 17.05
C THR A 264 -10.65 22.54 16.15
N LYS A 265 -10.87 21.54 15.28
CA LYS A 265 -11.90 21.49 14.24
C LYS A 265 -11.88 22.69 13.28
N LYS A 266 -10.74 23.37 13.19
CA LYS A 266 -10.54 24.49 12.26
C LYS A 266 -9.94 23.99 10.96
N TYR A 267 -10.34 24.62 9.85
CA TYR A 267 -9.75 24.38 8.55
C TYR A 267 -9.21 25.68 7.94
N LYS A 268 -8.20 25.54 7.08
CA LYS A 268 -7.59 26.63 6.32
C LYS A 268 -7.53 26.23 4.84
N ARG A 269 -7.96 27.14 3.96
CA ARG A 269 -7.84 26.95 2.51
C ARG A 269 -6.40 27.18 2.09
N GLU A 270 -5.79 26.16 1.51
CA GLU A 270 -4.37 26.20 1.10
C GLU A 270 -4.22 26.59 -0.37
N THR A 271 -5.16 26.24 -1.24
CA THR A 271 -5.12 26.65 -2.64
C THR A 271 -6.30 27.55 -3.00
N ARG A 272 -6.12 28.43 -3.99
CA ARG A 272 -7.10 29.42 -4.47
C ARG A 272 -6.96 29.63 -5.98
N PHE A 273 -6.93 28.54 -6.70
CA PHE A 273 -6.86 28.58 -8.16
C PHE A 273 -8.28 28.55 -8.76
N ALA A 274 -8.48 29.24 -9.91
CA ALA A 274 -9.80 29.29 -10.58
C ALA A 274 -10.21 27.95 -11.24
N GLY A 275 -9.29 26.98 -11.36
CA GLY A 275 -9.53 25.64 -11.84
C GLY A 275 -9.59 24.61 -10.72
N ILE A 276 -9.21 23.38 -10.99
CA ILE A 276 -9.31 22.24 -10.10
C ILE A 276 -7.99 22.01 -9.38
N ASP A 277 -8.00 22.00 -8.04
CA ASP A 277 -6.92 21.52 -7.18
C ASP A 277 -7.43 20.39 -6.30
N VAL A 278 -6.90 19.16 -6.47
CA VAL A 278 -7.41 17.93 -5.82
C VAL A 278 -6.29 16.97 -5.43
N ASN A 279 -6.65 15.94 -4.65
CA ASN A 279 -5.82 14.79 -4.32
C ASN A 279 -4.46 15.16 -3.71
N ALA A 280 -4.47 16.07 -2.72
CA ALA A 280 -3.24 16.49 -2.05
C ALA A 280 -2.71 15.40 -1.11
N GLN A 281 -1.38 15.27 -1.06
CA GLN A 281 -0.67 14.40 -0.11
C GLN A 281 0.47 15.16 0.55
N PHE A 282 0.76 14.82 1.80
CA PHE A 282 1.93 15.35 2.51
C PHE A 282 3.21 14.74 1.94
N MET A 283 4.14 15.57 1.50
CA MET A 283 5.52 15.17 1.22
C MET A 283 6.36 15.21 2.50
N ASP A 284 6.12 16.24 3.31
CA ASP A 284 6.72 16.43 4.64
C ASP A 284 5.78 17.30 5.50
N LYS A 285 6.26 17.76 6.66
CA LYS A 285 5.47 18.59 7.59
C LYS A 285 4.96 19.90 6.97
N ASN A 286 5.72 20.49 6.03
CA ASN A 286 5.47 21.82 5.51
C ASN A 286 5.22 21.84 3.98
N ARG A 287 5.23 20.69 3.32
CA ARG A 287 5.04 20.59 1.87
C ARG A 287 4.01 19.54 1.51
N ILE A 288 3.15 19.90 0.57
CA ILE A 288 2.17 19.01 -0.05
C ILE A 288 2.45 18.88 -1.55
N VAL A 289 2.06 17.74 -2.12
CA VAL A 289 1.93 17.52 -3.57
C VAL A 289 0.45 17.35 -3.89
N PHE A 290 0.00 17.84 -5.03
CA PHE A 290 -1.41 17.79 -5.44
C PHE A 290 -1.57 17.85 -6.95
N ILE A 291 -2.74 17.53 -7.44
CA ILE A 291 -3.11 17.64 -8.85
C ILE A 291 -3.80 18.98 -9.07
N SER A 292 -3.36 19.70 -10.09
CA SER A 292 -3.92 21.00 -10.48
C SER A 292 -4.14 21.08 -11.98
N SER A 293 -5.23 21.74 -12.39
CA SER A 293 -5.53 22.04 -13.80
C SER A 293 -4.97 23.39 -14.27
N ARG A 294 -4.05 24.02 -13.54
CA ARG A 294 -3.53 25.39 -13.84
C ARG A 294 -2.78 25.54 -15.15
N LEU A 295 -2.39 24.43 -15.80
CA LEU A 295 -1.80 24.43 -17.14
C LEU A 295 -2.85 24.15 -18.25
N GLY A 296 -4.14 24.17 -17.92
CA GLY A 296 -5.21 23.77 -18.85
C GLY A 296 -5.47 22.25 -18.89
N TYR A 297 -4.65 21.46 -18.23
CA TYR A 297 -4.77 20.01 -18.07
C TYR A 297 -4.26 19.58 -16.69
N PRO A 298 -4.68 18.39 -16.19
CA PRO A 298 -4.21 17.90 -14.89
C PRO A 298 -2.71 17.67 -14.88
N ASN A 299 -2.02 18.25 -13.88
CA ASN A 299 -0.59 18.04 -13.68
C ASN A 299 -0.24 18.11 -12.19
N VAL A 300 0.95 17.62 -11.85
CA VAL A 300 1.43 17.51 -10.48
C VAL A 300 2.15 18.76 -10.06
N PHE A 301 1.72 19.32 -8.95
CA PHE A 301 2.31 20.51 -8.32
C PHE A 301 2.66 20.22 -6.86
N SER A 302 3.67 20.87 -6.34
CA SER A 302 3.92 20.96 -4.91
C SER A 302 3.63 22.36 -4.40
N LYS A 303 3.30 22.43 -3.10
CA LYS A 303 3.11 23.70 -2.41
C LYS A 303 3.76 23.64 -1.03
N ARG A 304 4.49 24.70 -0.70
CA ARG A 304 4.95 24.94 0.67
C ARG A 304 3.83 25.60 1.49
N LEU A 305 3.53 25.05 2.66
CA LEU A 305 2.45 25.55 3.52
C LEU A 305 2.86 26.78 4.34
N ASP A 306 4.15 26.96 4.56
CA ASP A 306 4.74 28.12 5.25
C ASP A 306 4.86 29.36 4.35
N THR A 307 5.48 29.24 3.20
CA THR A 307 5.74 30.36 2.27
C THR A 307 4.66 30.53 1.21
N GLN A 308 3.74 29.57 1.06
CA GLN A 308 2.69 29.53 0.03
C GLN A 308 3.23 29.40 -1.40
N GLU A 309 4.51 29.11 -1.59
CA GLU A 309 5.14 28.88 -2.88
C GLU A 309 4.55 27.62 -3.54
N VAL A 310 4.25 27.73 -4.85
CA VAL A 310 3.73 26.63 -5.67
C VAL A 310 4.70 26.36 -6.81
N GLN A 311 5.07 25.10 -7.00
CA GLN A 311 6.02 24.66 -8.02
C GLN A 311 5.44 23.49 -8.81
N GLN A 312 5.60 23.52 -10.13
CA GLN A 312 5.33 22.37 -10.99
C GLN A 312 6.35 21.26 -10.72
N MET A 313 5.89 20.01 -10.64
CA MET A 313 6.74 18.86 -10.33
C MET A 313 7.02 17.97 -11.55
N VAL A 314 6.12 17.96 -12.53
CA VAL A 314 6.21 17.11 -13.72
C VAL A 314 6.13 17.99 -14.97
N TYR A 315 7.14 17.86 -15.84
CA TYR A 315 7.30 18.69 -17.05
C TYR A 315 7.06 17.92 -18.33
N TYR A 316 6.68 16.65 -18.24
CA TYR A 316 6.41 15.76 -19.37
C TYR A 316 5.03 15.10 -19.26
N GLY A 317 4.57 14.52 -20.36
CA GLY A 317 3.24 13.94 -20.46
C GLY A 317 2.14 14.97 -20.72
N LYS A 318 1.01 14.51 -21.28
CA LYS A 318 -0.14 15.38 -21.62
C LYS A 318 -1.14 15.53 -20.48
N SER A 319 -1.16 14.57 -19.51
CA SER A 319 -2.07 14.59 -18.38
C SER A 319 -1.50 13.72 -17.27
N ASN A 320 -1.31 14.30 -16.10
CA ASN A 320 -0.83 13.65 -14.89
C ASN A 320 -1.92 13.81 -13.82
N SER A 321 -2.84 12.85 -13.73
CA SER A 321 -4.07 12.93 -12.92
C SER A 321 -3.98 12.29 -11.54
N ALA A 322 -2.85 11.67 -11.21
CA ALA A 322 -2.60 11.07 -9.90
C ALA A 322 -1.17 11.33 -9.44
N CYS A 323 -0.98 11.45 -8.14
CA CYS A 323 0.32 11.50 -7.50
C CYS A 323 0.31 10.71 -6.20
N SER A 324 1.47 10.23 -5.79
CA SER A 324 1.68 9.61 -4.48
C SER A 324 2.99 10.10 -3.91
N ALA A 325 2.99 10.48 -2.64
CA ALA A 325 4.18 10.84 -1.89
C ALA A 325 4.51 9.77 -0.86
N ASN A 326 5.80 9.43 -0.78
CA ASN A 326 6.33 8.61 0.30
C ASN A 326 7.08 9.55 1.26
N ALA A 327 6.46 9.84 2.41
CA ALA A 327 6.97 10.77 3.42
C ALA A 327 7.60 10.05 4.60
#